data_120b2f3749372ddd9e9201cc3054c3f5
#
_entry.id   120b2f3749372ddd9e9201cc3054c3f5
#
_cell.length_a   1.000
_cell.length_b   1.000
_cell.length_c   1.000
_cell.angle_alpha   90.00
_cell.angle_beta   90.00
_cell.angle_gamma   90.00
#
_symmetry.space_group_name_H-M   'P 1'
#
loop_
_entity.id
_entity.type
_entity.pdbx_description
1 polymer ?
#
loop_
_entity_poly.entity_id
_entity_poly.type
_entity_poly.pdbx_seq_one_letter_code
_entity_poly.pdbx_strand_id
1 'polypeptide(L)'
;SKDTIRRDLSELQTQGKVLRNHGRAKYIHRENQDSGDPFHIRLKSHYAHKADIAREALAWIEEGMTIALDASSTCWYLARQLPDIPIQVFTNRHPICQELGKRERIALISSGGQLERKYGCYVNPSLISQLKSLDIDLFIFSCEGIDGGGDLWDSNAI
;
A
#
# COMPACT_ATOMS: atom_id res chain seq x y z
N SER A 1 40.68 -9.39 -13.11
CA SER A 1 41.40 -8.68 -12.02
C SER A 1 40.41 -7.94 -11.15
N LYS A 2 40.84 -7.49 -9.95
CA LYS A 2 40.00 -6.66 -9.07
C LYS A 2 39.54 -5.36 -9.75
N ASP A 3 40.34 -4.83 -10.62
CA ASP A 3 40.04 -3.58 -11.34
C ASP A 3 39.01 -3.80 -12.46
N THR A 4 39.03 -4.97 -13.10
CA THR A 4 37.98 -5.36 -14.05
C THR A 4 36.62 -5.44 -13.38
N ILE A 5 36.54 -6.10 -12.20
CA ILE A 5 35.30 -6.23 -11.43
C ILE A 5 34.80 -4.85 -10.98
N ARG A 6 35.69 -3.97 -10.51
CA ARG A 6 35.32 -2.61 -10.11
C ARG A 6 34.76 -1.78 -11.26
N ARG A 7 35.35 -1.91 -12.45
CA ARG A 7 34.89 -1.23 -13.66
C ARG A 7 33.53 -1.74 -14.08
N ASP A 8 33.32 -3.04 -14.11
CA ASP A 8 32.05 -3.66 -14.48
C ASP A 8 30.93 -3.28 -13.51
N LEU A 9 31.21 -3.26 -12.19
CA LEU A 9 30.27 -2.79 -11.19
C LEU A 9 29.96 -1.28 -11.32
N SER A 10 30.94 -0.47 -11.74
CA SER A 10 30.71 0.95 -11.98
C SER A 10 29.83 1.18 -13.19
N GLU A 11 30.03 0.42 -14.25
CA GLU A 11 29.17 0.47 -15.42
C GLU A 11 27.75 0.03 -15.12
N LEU A 12 27.57 -1.06 -14.37
CA LEU A 12 26.25 -1.53 -13.92
C LEU A 12 25.56 -0.51 -13.00
N GLN A 13 26.32 0.22 -12.18
CA GLN A 13 25.79 1.31 -11.36
C GLN A 13 25.30 2.48 -12.22
N THR A 14 26.08 2.87 -13.23
CA THR A 14 25.70 3.92 -14.19
C THR A 14 24.43 3.51 -14.97
N GLN A 15 24.29 2.23 -15.31
CA GLN A 15 23.09 1.68 -15.91
C GLN A 15 21.91 1.53 -14.93
N GLY A 16 22.09 1.86 -13.65
CA GLY A 16 21.07 1.75 -12.61
C GLY A 16 20.68 0.31 -12.26
N LYS A 17 21.54 -0.66 -12.54
CA LYS A 17 21.31 -2.09 -12.25
C LYS A 17 21.85 -2.52 -10.89
N VAL A 18 22.78 -1.75 -10.32
CA VAL A 18 23.44 -2.08 -9.05
C VAL A 18 23.57 -0.82 -8.19
N LEU A 19 23.31 -0.95 -6.90
CA LEU A 19 23.71 0.02 -5.88
C LEU A 19 25.02 -0.43 -5.23
N ARG A 20 26.01 0.46 -5.19
CA ARG A 20 27.26 0.22 -4.47
C ARG A 20 27.31 1.04 -3.20
N ASN A 21 27.62 0.38 -2.10
CA ASN A 21 27.83 1.04 -0.81
C ASN A 21 28.94 0.29 -0.04
N HIS A 22 30.01 1.02 0.34
CA HIS A 22 31.11 0.57 1.22
C HIS A 22 31.50 -0.92 1.08
N GLY A 23 32.05 -1.30 -0.08
CA GLY A 23 32.54 -2.66 -0.31
C GLY A 23 31.49 -3.70 -0.64
N ARG A 24 30.22 -3.32 -0.75
CA ARG A 24 29.12 -4.19 -1.15
C ARG A 24 28.45 -3.68 -2.42
N ALA A 25 28.01 -4.58 -3.28
CA ALA A 25 27.15 -4.28 -4.42
C ALA A 25 25.83 -5.03 -4.25
N LYS A 26 24.70 -4.32 -4.38
CA LYS A 26 23.36 -4.88 -4.36
C LYS A 26 22.75 -4.70 -5.74
N TYR A 27 22.26 -5.77 -6.32
CA TYR A 27 21.53 -5.71 -7.58
C TYR A 27 20.22 -4.95 -7.39
N ILE A 28 19.98 -3.98 -8.27
CA ILE A 28 18.68 -3.29 -8.32
C ILE A 28 17.88 -4.03 -9.36
N HIS A 29 16.93 -4.84 -8.92
CA HIS A 29 15.89 -5.32 -9.80
C HIS A 29 15.06 -4.11 -10.26
N ARG A 30 15.38 -3.62 -11.46
CA ARG A 30 14.49 -2.77 -12.25
C ARG A 30 13.65 -3.65 -13.18
N GLU A 31 13.02 -4.63 -12.63
CA GLU A 31 11.80 -5.11 -13.25
C GLU A 31 10.66 -4.36 -12.59
N ASN A 32 9.57 -4.17 -13.30
CA ASN A 32 8.24 -3.89 -12.75
C ASN A 32 7.91 -4.99 -11.72
N GLN A 33 8.72 -5.09 -10.69
CA GLN A 33 8.51 -6.00 -9.60
C GLN A 33 7.76 -5.21 -8.56
N ASP A 34 6.45 -5.45 -8.58
CA ASP A 34 5.77 -5.70 -7.34
C ASP A 34 6.82 -6.10 -6.32
N SER A 35 6.96 -5.39 -5.20
CA SER A 35 7.91 -5.75 -4.15
C SER A 35 7.80 -7.23 -3.79
N GLY A 36 6.79 -7.90 -4.32
CA GLY A 36 6.56 -9.34 -4.29
C GLY A 36 6.37 -9.87 -2.90
N ASP A 37 6.54 -9.00 -1.91
CA ASP A 37 6.49 -9.38 -0.52
C ASP A 37 5.06 -9.66 -0.09
N PRO A 38 4.81 -10.86 0.46
CA PRO A 38 3.54 -11.18 1.06
C PRO A 38 3.13 -10.13 2.09
N PHE A 39 1.83 -9.93 2.24
CA PHE A 39 1.29 -8.92 3.15
C PHE A 39 1.88 -8.98 4.56
N HIS A 40 2.07 -10.18 5.13
CA HIS A 40 2.61 -10.35 6.48
C HIS A 40 4.07 -9.88 6.62
N ILE A 41 4.86 -9.89 5.54
CA ILE A 41 6.22 -9.33 5.52
C ILE A 41 6.13 -7.80 5.46
N ARG A 42 5.27 -7.26 4.60
CA ARG A 42 5.05 -5.81 4.50
C ARG A 42 4.52 -5.19 5.78
N LEU A 43 3.76 -5.92 6.57
CA LEU A 43 3.32 -5.47 7.89
C LEU A 43 4.49 -5.18 8.83
N LYS A 44 5.52 -6.02 8.81
CA LYS A 44 6.68 -5.89 9.71
C LYS A 44 7.67 -4.83 9.27
N SER A 45 7.70 -4.47 7.97
CA SER A 45 8.60 -3.47 7.46
C SER A 45 8.13 -2.06 7.82
N HIS A 46 9.02 -1.24 8.39
CA HIS A 46 8.73 0.17 8.74
C HIS A 46 7.47 0.36 9.60
N TYR A 47 7.19 -0.62 10.45
CA TYR A 47 5.95 -0.66 11.23
C TYR A 47 5.72 0.61 12.06
N ALA A 48 6.75 1.17 12.71
CA ALA A 48 6.63 2.38 13.52
C ALA A 48 6.17 3.58 12.68
N HIS A 49 6.78 3.79 11.50
CA HIS A 49 6.39 4.86 10.58
C HIS A 49 4.96 4.69 10.06
N LYS A 50 4.56 3.47 9.74
CA LYS A 50 3.17 3.20 9.30
C LYS A 50 2.15 3.47 10.40
N ALA A 51 2.49 3.11 11.63
CA ALA A 51 1.63 3.37 12.79
C ALA A 51 1.51 4.87 13.08
N ASP A 52 2.60 5.62 12.91
CA ASP A 52 2.58 7.08 13.07
C ASP A 52 1.77 7.77 11.98
N ILE A 53 1.97 7.39 10.72
CA ILE A 53 1.16 7.89 9.59
C ILE A 53 -0.33 7.58 9.81
N ALA A 54 -0.64 6.36 10.25
CA ALA A 54 -2.00 5.96 10.54
C ALA A 54 -2.62 6.83 11.66
N ARG A 55 -1.85 7.15 12.69
CA ARG A 55 -2.31 8.02 13.78
C ARG A 55 -2.59 9.44 13.29
N GLU A 56 -1.73 10.00 12.46
CA GLU A 56 -1.93 11.32 11.85
C GLU A 56 -3.20 11.33 10.97
N ALA A 57 -3.43 10.26 10.21
CA ALA A 57 -4.59 10.15 9.34
C ALA A 57 -5.92 10.13 10.12
N LEU A 58 -5.93 9.63 11.36
CA LEU A 58 -7.14 9.64 12.21
C LEU A 58 -7.69 11.04 12.44
N ALA A 59 -6.85 12.06 12.49
CA ALA A 59 -7.25 13.45 12.69
C ALA A 59 -8.13 14.00 11.54
N TRP A 60 -8.12 13.36 10.39
CA TRP A 60 -8.91 13.73 9.20
C TRP A 60 -10.26 13.03 9.15
N ILE A 61 -10.52 12.08 10.02
CA ILE A 61 -11.73 11.23 9.99
C ILE A 61 -12.74 11.75 11.01
N GLU A 62 -13.93 12.08 10.52
CA GLU A 62 -15.03 12.57 11.32
C GLU A 62 -16.27 11.68 11.14
N GLU A 63 -17.15 11.68 12.15
CA GLU A 63 -18.43 10.97 12.08
C GLU A 63 -19.24 11.39 10.84
N GLY A 64 -19.92 10.44 10.24
CA GLY A 64 -20.72 10.65 9.03
C GLY A 64 -19.94 10.60 7.72
N MET A 65 -18.60 10.54 7.75
CA MET A 65 -17.79 10.43 6.55
C MET A 65 -17.90 9.07 5.88
N THR A 66 -17.74 9.07 4.56
CA THR A 66 -17.44 7.90 3.74
C THR A 66 -15.97 7.93 3.38
N ILE A 67 -15.21 6.94 3.81
CA ILE A 67 -13.77 6.83 3.54
C ILE A 67 -13.47 5.60 2.69
N ALA A 68 -12.48 5.71 1.82
CA ALA A 68 -11.95 4.60 1.05
C ALA A 68 -10.51 4.29 1.49
N LEU A 69 -10.23 3.04 1.76
CA LEU A 69 -8.91 2.54 2.15
C LEU A 69 -8.41 1.56 1.11
N ASP A 70 -7.20 1.79 0.62
CA ASP A 70 -6.56 0.87 -0.33
C ASP A 70 -6.03 -0.41 0.33
N ALA A 71 -5.42 -1.27 -0.48
CA ALA A 71 -4.86 -2.53 -0.03
C ALA A 71 -3.48 -2.41 0.64
N SER A 72 -3.11 -1.25 1.15
CA SER A 72 -1.81 -1.03 1.79
C SER A 72 -1.76 -1.55 3.23
N SER A 73 -0.55 -1.85 3.68
CA SER A 73 -0.31 -2.18 5.09
C SER A 73 -0.51 -0.97 6.00
N THR A 74 -0.27 0.23 5.53
CA THR A 74 -0.52 1.48 6.26
C THR A 74 -2.02 1.65 6.54
N CYS A 75 -2.88 1.39 5.55
CA CYS A 75 -4.33 1.41 5.74
C CYS A 75 -4.82 0.34 6.72
N TRP A 76 -4.15 -0.81 6.79
CA TRP A 76 -4.47 -1.81 7.81
C TRP A 76 -4.15 -1.33 9.22
N TYR A 77 -2.99 -0.65 9.44
CA TYR A 77 -2.68 -0.03 10.73
C TYR A 77 -3.69 1.05 11.11
N LEU A 78 -4.14 1.85 10.13
CA LEU A 78 -5.21 2.82 10.34
C LEU A 78 -6.52 2.14 10.76
N ALA A 79 -6.93 1.09 10.05
CA ALA A 79 -8.15 0.35 10.37
C ALA A 79 -8.15 -0.20 11.80
N ARG A 80 -7.03 -0.68 12.28
CA ARG A 80 -6.88 -1.15 13.67
C ARG A 80 -7.03 -0.04 14.71
N GLN A 81 -6.66 1.17 14.37
CA GLN A 81 -6.71 2.34 15.26
C GLN A 81 -8.04 3.10 15.16
N LEU A 82 -8.85 2.81 14.14
CA LEU A 82 -10.16 3.45 13.98
C LEU A 82 -11.04 3.20 15.22
N PRO A 83 -11.57 4.26 15.84
CA PRO A 83 -12.60 4.09 16.84
C PRO A 83 -13.89 3.56 16.21
N ASP A 84 -14.74 2.94 17.02
CA ASP A 84 -16.06 2.47 16.56
C ASP A 84 -17.03 3.66 16.51
N ILE A 85 -17.00 4.40 15.44
CA ILE A 85 -17.80 5.60 15.18
C ILE A 85 -18.67 5.41 13.94
N PRO A 86 -19.77 6.15 13.77
CA PRO A 86 -20.66 6.02 12.62
C PRO A 86 -20.03 6.65 11.37
N ILE A 87 -19.20 5.86 10.68
CA ILE A 87 -18.61 6.15 9.39
C ILE A 87 -18.88 4.99 8.42
N GLN A 88 -18.74 5.26 7.13
CA GLN A 88 -18.76 4.24 6.10
C GLN A 88 -17.34 4.04 5.58
N VAL A 89 -16.90 2.78 5.47
CA VAL A 89 -15.57 2.44 4.97
C VAL A 89 -15.69 1.50 3.78
N PHE A 90 -15.12 1.90 2.66
CA PHE A 90 -14.95 1.08 1.47
C PHE A 90 -13.50 0.57 1.40
N THR A 91 -13.31 -0.71 1.13
CA THR A 91 -11.99 -1.30 0.93
C THR A 91 -12.03 -2.56 0.08
N ASN A 92 -10.95 -2.83 -0.63
CA ASN A 92 -10.70 -4.12 -1.29
C ASN A 92 -9.74 -5.02 -0.49
N ARG A 93 -9.39 -4.64 0.74
CA ARG A 93 -8.43 -5.35 1.57
C ARG A 93 -9.10 -6.35 2.48
N HIS A 94 -8.81 -7.64 2.30
CA HIS A 94 -9.38 -8.71 3.15
C HIS A 94 -9.08 -8.53 4.65
N PRO A 95 -7.84 -8.30 5.11
CA PRO A 95 -7.56 -8.08 6.52
C PRO A 95 -8.25 -6.83 7.11
N ILE A 96 -8.46 -5.77 6.31
CA ILE A 96 -9.22 -4.61 6.75
C ILE A 96 -10.69 -4.97 6.93
N CYS A 97 -11.27 -5.73 5.99
CA CYS A 97 -12.64 -6.23 6.14
C CYS A 97 -12.82 -7.07 7.41
N GLN A 98 -11.86 -7.93 7.72
CA GLN A 98 -11.88 -8.73 8.95
C GLN A 98 -11.81 -7.87 10.21
N GLU A 99 -10.97 -6.85 10.21
CA GLU A 99 -10.80 -5.95 11.36
C GLU A 99 -12.03 -5.06 11.56
N LEU A 100 -12.51 -4.41 10.52
CA LEU A 100 -13.65 -3.49 10.61
C LEU A 100 -15.01 -4.19 10.72
N GLY A 101 -15.09 -5.44 10.26
CA GLY A 101 -16.29 -6.26 10.45
C GLY A 101 -16.64 -6.53 11.91
N LYS A 102 -15.73 -6.28 12.84
CA LYS A 102 -15.96 -6.37 14.29
C LYS A 102 -16.52 -5.09 14.90
N ARG A 103 -16.57 -3.99 14.14
CA ARG A 103 -17.05 -2.69 14.59
C ARG A 103 -18.54 -2.58 14.32
N GLU A 104 -19.33 -2.27 15.33
CA GLU A 104 -20.80 -2.23 15.22
C GLU A 104 -21.33 -0.96 14.54
N ARG A 105 -20.61 0.15 14.69
CA ARG A 105 -21.03 1.47 14.19
C ARG A 105 -20.45 1.79 12.81
N ILE A 106 -19.42 1.07 12.36
CA ILE A 106 -18.80 1.26 11.05
C ILE A 106 -19.58 0.47 10.01
N ALA A 107 -20.12 1.16 9.01
CA ALA A 107 -20.70 0.53 7.83
C ALA A 107 -19.58 0.13 6.86
N LEU A 108 -19.29 -1.17 6.79
CA LEU A 108 -18.23 -1.70 5.95
C LEU A 108 -18.78 -2.09 4.57
N ILE A 109 -18.15 -1.57 3.52
CA ILE A 109 -18.40 -1.96 2.13
C ILE A 109 -17.13 -2.61 1.58
N SER A 110 -17.19 -3.90 1.28
CA SER A 110 -16.13 -4.60 0.57
C SER A 110 -16.32 -4.45 -0.94
N SER A 111 -15.21 -4.32 -1.68
CA SER A 111 -15.28 -4.39 -3.15
C SER A 111 -15.82 -5.72 -3.66
N GLY A 112 -15.70 -6.79 -2.87
CA GLY A 112 -15.95 -8.15 -3.34
C GLY A 112 -14.96 -8.55 -4.45
N GLY A 113 -15.22 -9.68 -5.08
CA GLY A 113 -14.39 -10.21 -6.17
C GLY A 113 -13.52 -11.40 -5.76
N GLN A 114 -12.50 -11.68 -6.55
CA GLN A 114 -11.60 -12.80 -6.33
C GLN A 114 -10.52 -12.43 -5.30
N LEU A 115 -10.35 -13.28 -4.29
CA LEU A 115 -9.29 -13.08 -3.30
C LEU A 115 -7.92 -13.47 -3.86
N GLU A 116 -7.04 -12.48 -4.00
CA GLU A 116 -5.62 -12.69 -4.24
C GLU A 116 -4.89 -12.89 -2.91
N ARG A 117 -4.61 -14.14 -2.59
CA ARG A 117 -4.13 -14.52 -1.25
C ARG A 117 -2.75 -13.99 -0.91
N LYS A 118 -1.87 -13.89 -1.90
CA LYS A 118 -0.50 -13.38 -1.71
C LYS A 118 -0.52 -11.95 -1.14
N TYR A 119 -1.39 -11.13 -1.68
CA TYR A 119 -1.50 -9.72 -1.29
C TYR A 119 -2.60 -9.46 -0.27
N GLY A 120 -3.49 -10.41 -0.04
CA GLY A 120 -4.62 -10.28 0.87
C GLY A 120 -5.62 -9.22 0.41
N CYS A 121 -5.85 -9.10 -0.88
CA CYS A 121 -6.80 -8.16 -1.46
C CYS A 121 -7.77 -8.85 -2.42
N TYR A 122 -8.91 -8.22 -2.62
CA TYR A 122 -9.88 -8.63 -3.61
C TYR A 122 -9.62 -7.93 -4.94
N VAL A 123 -9.62 -8.69 -6.02
CA VAL A 123 -9.56 -8.18 -7.38
C VAL A 123 -10.96 -8.20 -7.96
N ASN A 124 -11.44 -7.04 -8.35
CA ASN A 124 -12.78 -6.87 -8.91
C ASN A 124 -12.71 -5.87 -10.07
N PRO A 125 -13.05 -6.29 -11.31
CA PRO A 125 -13.09 -5.38 -12.45
C PRO A 125 -14.02 -4.18 -12.28
N SER A 126 -15.02 -4.29 -11.39
CA SER A 126 -15.97 -3.22 -11.08
C SER A 126 -15.49 -2.23 -10.02
N LEU A 127 -14.25 -2.36 -9.51
CA LEU A 127 -13.73 -1.52 -8.42
C LEU A 127 -13.86 -0.02 -8.72
N ILE A 128 -13.45 0.40 -9.91
CA ILE A 128 -13.51 1.81 -10.32
C ILE A 128 -14.95 2.31 -10.40
N SER A 129 -15.86 1.49 -10.93
CA SER A 129 -17.28 1.84 -10.99
C SER A 129 -17.89 1.97 -9.58
N GLN A 130 -17.51 1.09 -8.67
CA GLN A 130 -17.94 1.15 -7.28
C GLN A 130 -17.44 2.44 -6.61
N LEU A 131 -16.15 2.79 -6.76
CA LEU A 131 -15.59 4.01 -6.22
C LEU A 131 -16.28 5.26 -6.77
N LYS A 132 -16.60 5.27 -8.06
CA LYS A 132 -17.33 6.38 -8.70
C LYS A 132 -18.79 6.52 -8.22
N SER A 133 -19.40 5.41 -7.80
CA SER A 133 -20.79 5.42 -7.30
C SER A 133 -20.91 5.85 -5.84
N LEU A 134 -19.81 5.86 -5.10
CA LEU A 134 -19.75 6.30 -3.71
C LEU A 134 -19.36 7.78 -3.64
N ASP A 135 -20.01 8.50 -2.74
CA ASP A 135 -19.64 9.88 -2.40
C ASP A 135 -18.56 9.84 -1.32
N ILE A 136 -17.32 9.68 -1.77
CA ILE A 136 -16.17 9.49 -0.88
C ILE A 136 -15.65 10.85 -0.41
N ASP A 137 -15.63 11.05 0.91
CA ASP A 137 -15.10 12.26 1.56
C ASP A 137 -13.58 12.22 1.70
N LEU A 138 -13.01 11.03 1.92
CA LEU A 138 -11.58 10.85 2.13
C LEU A 138 -11.11 9.53 1.53
N PHE A 139 -10.10 9.61 0.67
CA PHE A 139 -9.43 8.44 0.11
C PHE A 139 -7.99 8.35 0.64
N ILE A 140 -7.68 7.29 1.34
CA ILE A 140 -6.36 7.02 1.90
C ILE A 140 -5.74 5.86 1.12
N PHE A 141 -4.61 6.13 0.50
CA PHE A 141 -3.90 5.17 -0.31
C PHE A 141 -2.39 5.31 -0.13
N SER A 142 -1.64 4.29 -0.49
CA SER A 142 -0.20 4.35 -0.63
C SER A 142 0.21 4.09 -2.07
N CYS A 143 1.38 4.59 -2.44
CA CYS A 143 2.01 4.33 -3.72
C CYS A 143 3.50 4.06 -3.49
N GLU A 144 4.18 3.45 -4.46
CA GLU A 144 5.61 3.20 -4.38
C GLU A 144 6.44 4.42 -4.77
N GLY A 145 5.88 5.32 -5.55
CA GLY A 145 6.57 6.52 -5.97
C GLY A 145 5.65 7.61 -6.46
N ILE A 146 6.17 8.83 -6.38
CA ILE A 146 5.59 10.04 -6.95
C ILE A 146 6.68 10.68 -7.80
N ASP A 147 6.40 10.98 -9.06
CA ASP A 147 7.34 11.69 -9.91
C ASP A 147 7.30 13.21 -9.72
N GLY A 148 8.20 13.92 -10.39
CA GLY A 148 8.26 15.37 -10.31
C GLY A 148 7.06 16.10 -10.91
N GLY A 149 6.22 15.43 -11.69
CA GLY A 149 4.95 15.94 -12.24
C GLY A 149 3.76 15.66 -11.33
N GLY A 150 3.96 14.92 -10.24
CA GLY A 150 2.90 14.53 -9.31
C GLY A 150 2.14 13.25 -9.71
N ASP A 151 2.61 12.55 -10.73
CA ASP A 151 2.04 11.27 -11.11
C ASP A 151 2.42 10.18 -10.11
N LEU A 152 1.45 9.37 -9.73
CA LEU A 152 1.61 8.27 -8.79
C LEU A 152 1.86 6.96 -9.54
N TRP A 153 2.74 6.14 -9.01
CA TRP A 153 2.95 4.81 -9.54
C TRP A 153 3.09 3.76 -8.44
N ASP A 154 2.68 2.54 -8.77
CA ASP A 154 2.79 1.37 -7.90
C ASP A 154 3.27 0.17 -8.72
N SER A 155 3.84 -0.81 -8.05
CA SER A 155 4.33 -2.05 -8.67
C SER A 155 3.22 -2.99 -9.11
N ASN A 156 1.98 -2.74 -8.68
CA ASN A 156 0.85 -3.62 -8.93
C ASN A 156 -0.35 -2.86 -9.52
N ALA A 157 -0.84 -3.31 -10.65
CA ALA A 157 -1.98 -2.75 -11.38
C ALA A 157 -3.34 -3.30 -10.86
N ILE A 158 -3.45 -3.57 -9.55
CA ILE A 158 -4.67 -4.10 -8.94
C ILE A 158 -5.62 -2.98 -8.56
#